data_14362b60d8c12daa0fa6e83832c740fe
#
_entry.id   14362b60d8c12daa0fa6e83832c740fe
#
_cell.length_a   1.000
_cell.length_b   1.000
_cell.length_c   1.000
_cell.angle_alpha   90.00
_cell.angle_beta   90.00
_cell.angle_gamma   90.00
#
_symmetry.space_group_name_H-M   'P 1'
#
loop_
_entity.id
_entity.type
_entity.pdbx_description
1 polymer ?
#
loop_
_entity_poly.entity_id
_entity_poly.type
_entity_poly.pdbx_seq_one_letter_code
_entity_poly.pdbx_strand_id
1 'polypeptide(L)'
;MKTKFRANLTNSVCRIMNCTLLAAVLLTNVALTSNCVAQDEKATPRWWRGNLHTHSLWSDGNDFPEMITKWYVDNDYHFLALTDHNILSQGERWMDLSAIEKRSGDEAVKKCQAAFGDDWIQMRDKPKKASGDKEASETVKQVRLRPVSEFREKFEAKNKFLLIEAEEISDRAQGVPIHMNATNLQSVIAPVSGETVEEAINNNLRAVQEQAEKNGEPILVHLNHPNFGWAVTAENLAAVTNERFFEVYNGHPGVNHLGDKTRPGVEKIWDIVNTIRIDELKSAPIFGLATDDSHHYHGRINAPKSANTGRGWVMVKADNLDAKSLIDAMNAGEFYCSSGVELEDVSYAGNQLSLKIKPTVGITYTTTFIGTRKDYDKKSVPQLDASGKPMRATRVYSKDVGAVLATSDSLEPSYKLNGDELFVRAVVTSSKPHVDPSFKDQVEQAWTQPVGF
;
A
#
# COMPACT_ATOMS: atom_id res chain seq x y z
N MET A 1 17.35 -57.67 54.13
CA MET A 1 17.57 -59.00 53.53
C MET A 1 18.27 -58.76 52.21
N LYS A 2 19.64 -58.87 52.19
CA LYS A 2 20.46 -59.99 51.75
C LYS A 2 20.07 -60.44 50.33
N THR A 3 20.91 -60.44 49.26
CA THR A 3 22.34 -60.91 49.14
C THR A 3 22.81 -60.50 47.74
N LYS A 4 23.87 -59.87 47.50
CA LYS A 4 25.24 -60.15 47.00
C LYS A 4 25.43 -61.45 46.18
N PHE A 5 26.17 -61.34 45.03
CA PHE A 5 27.36 -62.08 44.60
C PHE A 5 27.80 -61.60 43.23
N ARG A 6 28.91 -60.96 42.98
CA ARG A 6 30.38 -61.29 42.82
C ARG A 6 30.63 -62.44 41.82
N ALA A 7 31.33 -62.13 40.73
CA ALA A 7 32.76 -62.10 40.34
C ALA A 7 33.10 -63.35 39.51
N ASN A 8 33.88 -63.29 38.41
CA ASN A 8 35.31 -63.34 38.32
C ASN A 8 35.80 -63.45 36.86
N LEU A 9 36.79 -62.68 36.56
CA LEU A 9 38.01 -62.90 35.81
C LEU A 9 38.39 -64.30 35.28
N THR A 10 38.92 -64.32 34.02
CA THR A 10 40.26 -64.99 33.77
C THR A 10 40.85 -64.47 32.46
N ASN A 11 42.17 -64.14 32.61
CA ASN A 11 43.14 -63.85 31.57
C ASN A 11 43.48 -65.07 30.74
N SER A 12 43.92 -64.92 29.49
CA SER A 12 44.99 -65.74 28.95
C SER A 12 45.71 -65.05 27.79
N VAL A 13 47.00 -64.95 27.97
CA VAL A 13 48.03 -64.42 27.07
C VAL A 13 48.47 -65.54 26.16
N CYS A 14 48.72 -65.30 24.87
CA CYS A 14 49.74 -66.01 24.14
C CYS A 14 50.28 -65.20 22.94
N ARG A 15 51.56 -65.33 22.82
CA ARG A 15 52.60 -64.58 22.12
C ARG A 15 52.77 -64.95 20.63
N ILE A 16 53.22 -63.97 19.85
CA ILE A 16 54.27 -63.91 18.82
C ILE A 16 54.07 -64.69 17.51
N MET A 17 54.13 -63.99 16.38
CA MET A 17 55.17 -64.09 15.37
C MET A 17 55.13 -63.03 14.31
N ASN A 18 56.33 -62.46 14.07
CA ASN A 18 56.60 -61.47 12.99
C ASN A 18 56.45 -62.11 11.59
N CYS A 19 55.89 -61.35 10.65
CA CYS A 19 56.26 -61.40 9.26
C CYS A 19 56.03 -60.03 8.60
N THR A 20 57.12 -59.41 8.22
CA THR A 20 57.20 -58.22 7.38
C THR A 20 56.77 -58.52 5.98
N LEU A 21 55.75 -57.76 5.46
CA LEU A 21 55.55 -57.54 4.06
C LEU A 21 55.18 -56.05 3.81
N LEU A 22 56.09 -55.41 3.06
CA LEU A 22 55.82 -54.06 2.51
C LEU A 22 54.65 -54.16 1.51
N ALA A 23 53.60 -53.41 1.75
CA ALA A 23 52.62 -53.09 0.73
C ALA A 23 52.36 -51.57 0.76
N ALA A 24 52.73 -50.90 -0.32
CA ALA A 24 52.47 -49.48 -0.53
C ALA A 24 50.95 -49.25 -0.62
N VAL A 25 50.40 -48.52 0.35
CA VAL A 25 49.01 -48.04 0.31
C VAL A 25 49.01 -46.66 -0.31
N LEU A 26 48.54 -46.54 -1.57
CA LEU A 26 48.12 -45.28 -2.15
C LEU A 26 46.93 -44.73 -1.33
N LEU A 27 47.15 -43.68 -0.59
CA LEU A 27 46.10 -42.86 0.02
C LEU A 27 45.43 -42.01 -1.07
N THR A 28 44.35 -42.43 -1.61
CA THR A 28 43.41 -41.59 -2.36
C THR A 28 42.56 -40.82 -1.34
N ASN A 29 42.90 -39.56 -1.12
CA ASN A 29 42.02 -38.62 -0.44
C ASN A 29 40.77 -38.35 -1.29
N VAL A 30 39.68 -39.03 -1.04
CA VAL A 30 38.36 -38.65 -1.48
C VAL A 30 37.90 -37.55 -0.55
N ALA A 31 38.07 -36.30 -1.00
CA ALA A 31 37.44 -35.14 -0.35
C ALA A 31 35.93 -35.28 -0.57
N LEU A 32 35.20 -35.76 0.42
CA LEU A 32 33.76 -35.63 0.51
C LEU A 32 33.48 -34.13 0.69
N THR A 33 33.27 -33.43 -0.43
CA THR A 33 32.61 -32.12 -0.40
C THR A 33 31.17 -32.37 0.00
N SER A 34 30.85 -32.18 1.27
CA SER A 34 29.49 -32.03 1.75
C SER A 34 28.93 -30.77 1.08
N ASN A 35 28.22 -30.93 -0.02
CA ASN A 35 27.32 -29.89 -0.49
C ASN A 35 26.27 -29.72 0.59
N CYS A 36 26.54 -28.79 1.51
CA CYS A 36 25.51 -28.21 2.35
C CYS A 36 24.60 -27.42 1.39
N VAL A 37 23.60 -28.08 0.85
CA VAL A 37 22.45 -27.37 0.27
C VAL A 37 21.85 -26.66 1.46
N ALA A 38 22.07 -25.33 1.52
CA ALA A 38 21.33 -24.49 2.43
C ALA A 38 19.85 -24.77 2.09
N GLN A 39 19.14 -25.47 2.98
CA GLN A 39 17.71 -25.46 2.97
C GLN A 39 17.35 -23.99 3.14
N ASP A 40 16.79 -23.37 2.11
CA ASP A 40 16.11 -22.09 2.28
C ASP A 40 15.10 -22.30 3.41
N GLU A 41 15.40 -21.76 4.58
CA GLU A 41 14.43 -21.65 5.66
C GLU A 41 13.23 -20.96 5.04
N LYS A 42 12.12 -21.68 4.94
CA LYS A 42 10.88 -21.13 4.41
C LYS A 42 10.56 -19.89 5.22
N ALA A 43 10.68 -18.72 4.58
CA ALA A 43 10.44 -17.45 5.25
C ALA A 43 9.06 -17.50 5.91
N THR A 44 8.98 -17.08 7.17
CA THR A 44 7.69 -17.01 7.88
C THR A 44 7.00 -15.71 7.50
N PRO A 45 5.75 -15.75 7.02
CA PRO A 45 5.01 -14.55 6.66
C PRO A 45 5.01 -13.54 7.81
N ARG A 46 5.28 -12.28 7.51
CA ARG A 46 5.21 -11.18 8.48
C ARG A 46 4.49 -9.99 7.88
N TRP A 47 4.08 -9.06 8.74
CA TRP A 47 3.45 -7.82 8.33
C TRP A 47 4.48 -6.80 7.84
N TRP A 48 4.25 -6.25 6.65
CA TRP A 48 5.04 -5.19 6.05
C TRP A 48 4.20 -3.93 5.92
N ARG A 49 4.62 -2.85 6.58
CA ARG A 49 3.95 -1.55 6.52
C ARG A 49 4.42 -0.77 5.30
N GLY A 50 3.51 -0.25 4.49
CA GLY A 50 3.88 0.53 3.32
C GLY A 50 2.87 1.58 2.91
N ASN A 51 3.35 2.55 2.12
CA ASN A 51 2.49 3.56 1.51
C ASN A 51 2.57 3.44 -0.02
N LEU A 52 1.40 3.54 -0.67
CA LEU A 52 1.23 3.36 -2.11
C LEU A 52 0.76 4.63 -2.83
N HIS A 53 0.75 5.80 -2.13
CA HIS A 53 0.33 7.07 -2.72
C HIS A 53 1.09 8.25 -2.09
N THR A 54 2.04 8.82 -2.84
CA THR A 54 3.00 9.80 -2.31
C THR A 54 3.55 10.66 -3.44
N HIS A 55 3.49 12.00 -3.31
CA HIS A 55 3.95 12.96 -4.31
C HIS A 55 5.22 13.67 -3.88
N SER A 56 6.07 14.00 -4.85
CA SER A 56 7.34 14.69 -4.63
C SER A 56 7.47 15.95 -5.49
N LEU A 57 8.64 16.59 -5.46
CA LEU A 57 8.98 17.69 -6.39
C LEU A 57 9.00 17.25 -7.87
N TRP A 58 8.91 15.94 -8.14
CA TRP A 58 8.75 15.44 -9.51
C TRP A 58 7.39 15.79 -10.10
N SER A 59 6.36 15.97 -9.27
CA SER A 59 5.06 16.50 -9.68
C SER A 59 4.66 17.74 -8.85
N ASP A 60 3.80 17.61 -7.88
CA ASP A 60 3.23 18.70 -7.09
C ASP A 60 3.41 18.58 -5.58
N GLY A 61 4.10 17.54 -5.09
CA GLY A 61 4.62 17.47 -3.75
C GLY A 61 5.64 18.57 -3.44
N ASN A 62 5.92 18.83 -2.18
CA ASN A 62 6.76 19.94 -1.76
C ASN A 62 8.11 19.55 -1.14
N ASP A 63 8.60 18.31 -1.42
CA ASP A 63 9.94 17.91 -0.97
C ASP A 63 10.64 17.02 -2.00
N PHE A 64 11.94 16.86 -1.83
CA PHE A 64 12.78 15.97 -2.61
C PHE A 64 12.39 14.51 -2.34
N PRO A 65 12.34 13.64 -3.37
CA PRO A 65 11.93 12.25 -3.20
C PRO A 65 12.80 11.47 -2.19
N GLU A 66 14.10 11.76 -2.11
CA GLU A 66 15.00 11.16 -1.11
C GLU A 66 14.71 11.65 0.32
N MET A 67 14.28 12.88 0.52
CA MET A 67 13.85 13.39 1.82
C MET A 67 12.54 12.74 2.27
N ILE A 68 11.60 12.58 1.35
CA ILE A 68 10.35 11.87 1.56
C ILE A 68 10.64 10.42 1.95
N THR A 69 11.48 9.73 1.16
CA THR A 69 11.91 8.36 1.46
C THR A 69 12.51 8.24 2.86
N LYS A 70 13.39 9.19 3.21
CA LYS A 70 13.99 9.25 4.55
C LYS A 70 12.92 9.34 5.64
N TRP A 71 11.88 10.16 5.44
CA TRP A 71 10.79 10.28 6.41
C TRP A 71 10.10 8.93 6.63
N TYR A 72 9.75 8.19 5.58
CA TYR A 72 9.08 6.90 5.71
C TYR A 72 9.98 5.86 6.38
N VAL A 73 11.28 5.83 6.06
CA VAL A 73 12.26 4.95 6.75
C VAL A 73 12.35 5.28 8.23
N ASP A 74 12.46 6.56 8.57
CA ASP A 74 12.57 7.03 9.97
C ASP A 74 11.28 6.80 10.80
N ASN A 75 10.15 6.51 10.13
CA ASN A 75 8.85 6.23 10.75
C ASN A 75 8.42 4.75 10.59
N ASP A 76 9.39 3.83 10.49
CA ASP A 76 9.19 2.38 10.51
C ASP A 76 8.29 1.84 9.37
N TYR A 77 8.30 2.49 8.19
CA TYR A 77 7.75 1.89 6.99
C TYR A 77 8.76 0.92 6.37
N HIS A 78 8.24 -0.11 5.73
CA HIS A 78 9.06 -1.14 5.08
C HIS A 78 9.09 -1.00 3.57
N PHE A 79 8.09 -0.35 2.98
CA PHE A 79 8.10 -0.05 1.54
C PHE A 79 7.37 1.26 1.23
N LEU A 80 7.77 1.86 0.11
CA LEU A 80 7.22 3.11 -0.38
C LEU A 80 7.11 3.06 -1.91
N ALA A 81 5.96 3.47 -2.44
CA ALA A 81 5.77 3.82 -3.82
C ALA A 81 5.73 5.35 -3.96
N LEU A 82 6.62 5.91 -4.78
CA LEU A 82 6.57 7.31 -5.18
C LEU A 82 5.69 7.40 -6.43
N THR A 83 4.55 8.07 -6.32
CA THR A 83 3.48 8.05 -7.32
C THR A 83 3.21 9.43 -7.89
N ASP A 84 4.24 10.11 -8.34
CA ASP A 84 4.14 11.41 -8.96
C ASP A 84 3.22 11.39 -10.21
N HIS A 85 2.46 12.47 -10.46
CA HIS A 85 1.48 12.55 -11.55
C HIS A 85 2.10 12.36 -12.94
N ASN A 86 1.72 11.29 -13.64
CA ASN A 86 2.09 10.99 -15.02
C ASN A 86 3.61 11.01 -15.29
N ILE A 87 4.39 10.64 -14.30
CA ILE A 87 5.85 10.60 -14.40
C ILE A 87 6.45 9.60 -13.41
N LEU A 88 7.49 8.90 -13.83
CA LEU A 88 8.36 8.18 -12.90
C LEU A 88 9.55 9.06 -12.50
N SER A 89 10.07 8.86 -11.29
CA SER A 89 11.29 9.51 -10.82
C SER A 89 12.53 8.89 -11.53
N GLN A 90 12.59 9.04 -12.87
CA GLN A 90 13.60 8.47 -13.75
C GLN A 90 14.19 9.54 -14.69
N GLY A 91 15.46 9.35 -15.10
CA GLY A 91 16.13 10.25 -16.04
C GLY A 91 16.56 11.59 -15.42
N GLU A 92 16.75 12.59 -16.26
CA GLU A 92 17.25 13.90 -15.86
C GLU A 92 16.11 14.92 -15.75
N ARG A 93 15.94 15.51 -14.57
CA ARG A 93 14.94 16.55 -14.31
C ARG A 93 15.54 17.72 -13.54
N TRP A 94 15.27 18.93 -14.00
CA TRP A 94 15.70 20.17 -13.36
C TRP A 94 14.51 21.05 -13.04
N MET A 95 14.48 21.61 -11.83
CA MET A 95 13.44 22.50 -11.37
C MET A 95 14.04 23.86 -10.99
N ASP A 96 13.34 24.95 -11.32
CA ASP A 96 13.79 26.29 -10.95
C ASP A 96 13.82 26.43 -9.42
N LEU A 97 14.94 26.93 -8.87
CA LEU A 97 15.12 27.09 -7.43
C LEU A 97 13.98 27.93 -6.82
N SER A 98 13.59 29.02 -7.47
CA SER A 98 12.49 29.87 -7.03
C SER A 98 11.13 29.13 -7.00
N ALA A 99 10.93 28.12 -7.83
CA ALA A 99 9.73 27.29 -7.81
C ALA A 99 9.77 26.30 -6.65
N ILE A 100 10.95 25.75 -6.30
CA ILE A 100 11.15 24.94 -5.10
C ILE A 100 10.90 25.79 -3.86
N GLU A 101 11.54 26.96 -3.73
CA GLU A 101 11.38 27.87 -2.59
C GLU A 101 9.93 28.29 -2.39
N LYS A 102 9.21 28.60 -3.48
CA LYS A 102 7.79 28.95 -3.42
C LYS A 102 6.92 27.80 -2.89
N ARG A 103 7.25 26.56 -3.24
CA ARG A 103 6.48 25.36 -2.89
C ARG A 103 6.85 24.80 -1.50
N SER A 104 8.15 24.77 -1.22
CA SER A 104 8.75 24.04 -0.10
C SER A 104 9.30 24.95 1.01
N GLY A 105 9.41 26.24 0.75
CA GLY A 105 10.13 27.20 1.61
C GLY A 105 11.65 27.20 1.36
N ASP A 106 12.31 28.25 1.87
CA ASP A 106 13.73 28.53 1.63
C ASP A 106 14.68 27.49 2.27
N GLU A 107 14.16 26.69 3.20
CA GLU A 107 14.95 25.70 3.97
C GLU A 107 14.98 24.30 3.34
N ALA A 108 14.17 24.00 2.33
CA ALA A 108 14.07 22.64 1.78
C ALA A 108 15.40 22.14 1.21
N VAL A 109 16.08 23.00 0.40
CA VAL A 109 17.40 22.68 -0.18
C VAL A 109 18.44 22.47 0.91
N LYS A 110 18.49 23.37 1.93
CA LYS A 110 19.43 23.26 3.05
C LYS A 110 19.20 22.02 3.88
N LYS A 111 17.94 21.63 4.13
CA LYS A 111 17.59 20.39 4.85
C LYS A 111 18.06 19.15 4.08
N CYS A 112 17.88 19.15 2.76
CA CYS A 112 18.37 18.06 1.91
C CYS A 112 19.91 17.99 1.92
N GLN A 113 20.62 19.13 1.80
CA GLN A 113 22.08 19.18 1.95
C GLN A 113 22.55 18.70 3.32
N ALA A 114 21.89 19.12 4.40
CA ALA A 114 22.22 18.67 5.74
C ALA A 114 22.02 17.15 5.94
N ALA A 115 21.05 16.55 5.25
CA ALA A 115 20.77 15.11 5.35
C ALA A 115 21.73 14.25 4.51
N PHE A 116 22.18 14.74 3.34
CA PHE A 116 22.91 13.93 2.36
C PHE A 116 24.31 14.47 2.01
N GLY A 117 24.66 15.66 2.48
CA GLY A 117 25.91 16.35 2.20
C GLY A 117 25.75 17.48 1.17
N ASP A 118 26.69 18.46 1.22
CA ASP A 118 26.62 19.66 0.37
C ASP A 118 26.66 19.33 -1.12
N ASP A 119 27.46 18.35 -1.52
CA ASP A 119 27.62 17.92 -2.91
C ASP A 119 26.40 17.16 -3.46
N TRP A 120 25.43 16.84 -2.59
CA TRP A 120 24.22 16.12 -3.00
C TRP A 120 23.33 16.97 -3.91
N ILE A 121 23.21 18.25 -3.63
CA ILE A 121 22.41 19.18 -4.42
C ILE A 121 23.23 19.73 -5.58
N GLN A 122 22.84 19.34 -6.80
CA GLN A 122 23.43 19.85 -8.02
C GLN A 122 22.63 21.03 -8.52
N MET A 123 23.33 22.13 -8.84
CA MET A 123 22.74 23.35 -9.37
C MET A 123 23.33 23.71 -10.73
N ARG A 124 22.54 24.38 -11.55
CA ARG A 124 23.00 24.99 -12.83
C ARG A 124 22.33 26.33 -13.04
N ASP A 125 22.99 27.18 -13.84
CA ASP A 125 22.40 28.39 -14.37
C ASP A 125 21.82 28.11 -15.77
N LYS A 126 20.56 28.45 -15.99
CA LYS A 126 19.86 28.32 -17.26
C LYS A 126 19.47 29.70 -17.77
N PRO A 127 19.76 30.04 -19.04
CA PRO A 127 19.29 31.29 -19.63
C PRO A 127 17.76 31.38 -19.55
N LYS A 128 17.23 32.51 -19.10
CA LYS A 128 15.79 32.79 -19.16
C LYS A 128 15.36 32.78 -20.63
N LYS A 129 14.20 32.19 -20.92
CA LYS A 129 13.65 32.29 -22.28
C LYS A 129 13.43 33.75 -22.64
N ALA A 130 13.95 34.18 -23.81
CA ALA A 130 13.70 35.49 -24.32
C ALA A 130 12.17 35.74 -24.43
N SER A 131 11.75 36.92 -24.00
CA SER A 131 10.38 37.37 -24.19
C SER A 131 10.39 38.52 -25.18
N GLY A 132 9.94 38.27 -26.40
CA GLY A 132 10.01 39.23 -27.52
C GLY A 132 11.45 39.37 -28.07
N ASP A 133 11.76 40.52 -28.69
CA ASP A 133 13.04 40.81 -29.34
C ASP A 133 14.23 41.09 -28.39
N LYS A 134 14.10 40.77 -27.09
CA LYS A 134 15.19 40.97 -26.11
C LYS A 134 15.99 39.69 -25.94
N GLU A 135 17.31 39.77 -26.15
CA GLU A 135 18.21 38.66 -25.76
C GLU A 135 18.09 38.30 -24.28
N ALA A 136 18.20 37.03 -24.00
CA ALA A 136 18.13 36.52 -22.62
C ALA A 136 19.38 36.97 -21.84
N SER A 137 19.28 38.09 -21.11
CA SER A 137 20.37 38.63 -20.27
C SER A 137 20.34 38.09 -18.83
N GLU A 138 19.26 37.41 -18.43
CA GLU A 138 19.10 36.89 -17.08
C GLU A 138 19.17 35.36 -17.07
N THR A 139 19.78 34.81 -16.04
CA THR A 139 19.80 33.38 -15.75
C THR A 139 18.86 33.02 -14.62
N VAL A 140 18.35 31.80 -14.66
CA VAL A 140 17.55 31.18 -13.56
C VAL A 140 18.37 30.06 -12.98
N LYS A 141 18.52 30.04 -11.67
CA LYS A 141 19.11 28.89 -10.97
C LYS A 141 18.15 27.72 -10.97
N GLN A 142 18.64 26.55 -11.36
CA GLN A 142 17.90 25.30 -11.31
C GLN A 142 18.59 24.30 -10.38
N VAL A 143 17.80 23.48 -9.72
CA VAL A 143 18.22 22.35 -8.91
C VAL A 143 17.86 21.06 -9.64
N ARG A 144 18.78 20.11 -9.66
CA ARG A 144 18.53 18.78 -10.21
C ARG A 144 17.72 17.95 -9.22
N LEU A 145 16.61 17.38 -9.69
CA LEU A 145 15.86 16.37 -8.95
C LEU A 145 16.47 14.99 -9.24
N ARG A 146 16.87 14.27 -8.21
CA ARG A 146 17.49 12.96 -8.38
C ARG A 146 16.44 11.89 -8.71
N PRO A 147 16.72 11.02 -9.69
CA PRO A 147 15.91 9.83 -9.93
C PRO A 147 16.10 8.81 -8.80
N VAL A 148 15.11 7.92 -8.62
CA VAL A 148 15.15 6.86 -7.61
C VAL A 148 16.42 6.02 -7.69
N SER A 149 16.91 5.72 -8.88
CA SER A 149 18.12 4.92 -9.10
C SER A 149 19.39 5.49 -8.45
N GLU A 150 19.46 6.82 -8.19
CA GLU A 150 20.63 7.46 -7.60
C GLU A 150 20.60 7.48 -6.04
N PHE A 151 19.44 7.30 -5.42
CA PHE A 151 19.36 7.30 -3.96
C PHE A 151 18.82 5.99 -3.37
N ARG A 152 18.32 5.08 -4.18
CA ARG A 152 17.79 3.78 -3.79
C ARG A 152 18.72 3.04 -2.80
N GLU A 153 20.00 2.92 -3.14
CA GLU A 153 21.00 2.20 -2.33
C GLU A 153 21.25 2.80 -0.94
N LYS A 154 20.86 4.07 -0.72
CA LYS A 154 20.98 4.69 0.62
C LYS A 154 19.91 4.19 1.60
N PHE A 155 18.82 3.66 1.09
CA PHE A 155 17.65 3.30 1.90
C PHE A 155 17.31 1.82 1.81
N GLU A 156 17.42 1.23 0.62
CA GLU A 156 17.06 -0.17 0.45
C GLU A 156 18.00 -1.10 1.20
N ALA A 157 17.41 -1.99 1.96
CA ALA A 157 18.11 -3.09 2.62
C ALA A 157 17.17 -4.30 2.68
N LYS A 158 17.72 -5.48 2.39
CA LYS A 158 16.97 -6.74 2.39
C LYS A 158 16.15 -6.89 3.69
N ASN A 159 14.85 -7.11 3.54
CA ASN A 159 13.90 -7.29 4.64
C ASN A 159 13.83 -6.11 5.63
N LYS A 160 14.19 -4.89 5.20
CA LYS A 160 14.06 -3.67 5.99
C LYS A 160 13.28 -2.60 5.27
N PHE A 161 13.71 -2.22 4.06
CA PHE A 161 13.04 -1.20 3.28
C PHE A 161 13.18 -1.46 1.78
N LEU A 162 12.12 -1.16 1.02
CA LEU A 162 12.01 -1.30 -0.42
C LEU A 162 11.40 -0.04 -1.04
N LEU A 163 12.04 0.51 -2.07
CA LEU A 163 11.46 1.54 -2.94
C LEU A 163 10.88 0.89 -4.20
N ILE A 164 9.64 1.21 -4.53
CA ILE A 164 8.96 0.67 -5.69
C ILE A 164 8.68 1.80 -6.68
N GLU A 165 9.08 1.63 -7.94
CA GLU A 165 8.79 2.57 -9.02
C GLU A 165 7.28 2.60 -9.29
N ALA A 166 6.69 3.78 -9.29
CA ALA A 166 5.26 3.95 -9.42
C ALA A 166 4.91 5.33 -9.99
N GLU A 167 3.69 5.48 -10.50
CA GLU A 167 3.12 6.77 -10.87
C GLU A 167 1.64 6.83 -10.55
N GLU A 168 1.12 8.03 -10.42
CA GLU A 168 -0.30 8.29 -10.49
C GLU A 168 -0.69 8.66 -11.90
N ILE A 169 -1.35 7.72 -12.61
CA ILE A 169 -1.96 7.97 -13.91
C ILE A 169 -3.14 8.90 -13.71
N SER A 170 -2.96 10.18 -14.05
CA SER A 170 -3.92 11.24 -13.80
C SER A 170 -4.60 11.64 -15.10
N ASP A 171 -5.90 11.32 -15.19
CA ASP A 171 -6.76 11.55 -16.34
C ASP A 171 -8.05 12.27 -15.92
N ARG A 172 -8.92 12.51 -16.86
CA ARG A 172 -10.26 13.09 -16.68
C ARG A 172 -11.26 12.45 -17.63
N ALA A 173 -12.45 12.17 -17.13
CA ALA A 173 -13.59 11.75 -17.95
C ALA A 173 -14.85 12.51 -17.49
N GLN A 174 -15.71 12.91 -18.42
CA GLN A 174 -16.95 13.65 -18.11
C GLN A 174 -16.74 14.88 -17.19
N GLY A 175 -15.58 15.53 -17.30
CA GLY A 175 -15.23 16.72 -16.52
C GLY A 175 -14.75 16.47 -15.10
N VAL A 176 -14.63 15.21 -14.65
CA VAL A 176 -14.14 14.85 -13.31
C VAL A 176 -12.76 14.17 -13.36
N PRO A 177 -11.96 14.25 -12.28
CA PRO A 177 -10.67 13.60 -12.22
C PRO A 177 -10.83 12.06 -12.12
N ILE A 178 -10.01 11.34 -12.87
CA ILE A 178 -9.88 9.88 -12.80
C ILE A 178 -8.40 9.59 -12.56
N HIS A 179 -8.06 9.22 -11.35
CA HIS A 179 -6.69 8.98 -10.94
C HIS A 179 -6.51 7.53 -10.51
N MET A 180 -5.41 6.93 -10.93
CA MET A 180 -5.08 5.53 -10.66
C MET A 180 -3.59 5.40 -10.38
N ASN A 181 -3.22 4.79 -9.28
CA ASN A 181 -1.82 4.48 -9.02
C ASN A 181 -1.45 3.13 -9.63
N ALA A 182 -0.33 3.11 -10.35
CA ALA A 182 0.29 1.91 -10.87
C ALA A 182 1.66 1.71 -10.21
N THR A 183 1.83 0.61 -9.49
CA THR A 183 2.99 0.29 -8.64
C THR A 183 3.77 -0.88 -9.22
N ASN A 184 5.09 -0.77 -9.26
CA ASN A 184 6.07 -1.68 -9.88
C ASN A 184 6.17 -1.48 -11.41
N LEU A 185 6.14 -0.22 -11.84
CA LEU A 185 6.31 0.16 -13.24
C LEU A 185 7.78 0.15 -13.65
N GLN A 186 8.03 -0.11 -14.94
CA GLN A 186 9.35 0.02 -15.57
C GLN A 186 9.42 1.23 -16.52
N SER A 187 8.28 1.70 -16.98
CA SER A 187 8.16 2.90 -17.83
C SER A 187 6.86 3.62 -17.56
N VAL A 188 6.84 4.93 -17.80
CA VAL A 188 5.63 5.76 -17.68
C VAL A 188 4.53 5.24 -18.59
N ILE A 189 3.31 5.23 -18.08
CA ILE A 189 2.08 4.95 -18.84
C ILE A 189 1.35 6.28 -19.05
N ALA A 190 1.33 6.76 -20.28
CA ALA A 190 0.54 7.94 -20.60
C ALA A 190 -0.95 7.66 -20.38
N PRO A 191 -1.72 8.61 -19.77
CA PRO A 191 -3.14 8.44 -19.57
C PRO A 191 -3.87 8.11 -20.87
N VAL A 192 -4.76 7.11 -20.82
CA VAL A 192 -5.59 6.68 -21.97
C VAL A 192 -7.03 7.04 -21.67
N SER A 193 -7.46 8.19 -22.20
CA SER A 193 -8.77 8.76 -21.94
C SER A 193 -9.95 7.88 -22.43
N GLY A 194 -11.13 8.09 -21.85
CA GLY A 194 -12.39 7.49 -22.24
C GLY A 194 -13.52 8.53 -22.29
N GLU A 195 -14.59 8.24 -22.98
CA GLU A 195 -15.79 9.10 -23.02
C GLU A 195 -16.57 9.02 -21.70
N THR A 196 -16.51 7.88 -21.02
CA THR A 196 -17.12 7.64 -19.70
C THR A 196 -16.06 7.39 -18.63
N VAL A 197 -16.46 7.45 -17.35
CA VAL A 197 -15.61 7.12 -16.22
C VAL A 197 -15.10 5.69 -16.30
N GLU A 198 -16.00 4.76 -16.62
CA GLU A 198 -15.70 3.34 -16.76
C GLU A 198 -14.72 3.06 -17.91
N GLU A 199 -14.89 3.75 -19.04
CA GLU A 199 -13.98 3.62 -20.17
C GLU A 199 -12.58 4.14 -19.83
N ALA A 200 -12.48 5.31 -19.19
CA ALA A 200 -11.20 5.88 -18.79
C ALA A 200 -10.46 4.92 -17.82
N ILE A 201 -11.16 4.38 -16.81
CA ILE A 201 -10.58 3.41 -15.89
C ILE A 201 -10.14 2.14 -16.65
N ASN A 202 -11.02 1.54 -17.47
CA ASN A 202 -10.70 0.31 -18.19
C ASN A 202 -9.55 0.48 -19.20
N ASN A 203 -9.45 1.64 -19.86
CA ASN A 203 -8.39 1.92 -20.82
C ASN A 203 -7.02 2.00 -20.11
N ASN A 204 -6.95 2.67 -18.95
CA ASN A 204 -5.74 2.76 -18.17
C ASN A 204 -5.37 1.40 -17.54
N LEU A 205 -6.35 0.62 -17.05
CA LEU A 205 -6.12 -0.76 -16.60
C LEU A 205 -5.49 -1.64 -17.69
N ARG A 206 -5.99 -1.51 -18.93
CA ARG A 206 -5.45 -2.26 -20.08
C ARG A 206 -4.01 -1.86 -20.37
N ALA A 207 -3.70 -0.56 -20.37
CA ALA A 207 -2.33 -0.09 -20.58
C ALA A 207 -1.36 -0.61 -19.50
N VAL A 208 -1.80 -0.66 -18.24
CA VAL A 208 -1.02 -1.26 -17.14
C VAL A 208 -0.82 -2.75 -17.37
N GLN A 209 -1.88 -3.48 -17.74
CA GLN A 209 -1.81 -4.92 -18.00
C GLN A 209 -0.87 -5.24 -19.17
N GLU A 210 -0.93 -4.47 -20.27
CA GLU A 210 -0.02 -4.62 -21.42
C GLU A 210 1.45 -4.44 -21.01
N GLN A 211 1.76 -3.49 -20.11
CA GLN A 211 3.12 -3.33 -19.59
C GLN A 211 3.52 -4.52 -18.70
N ALA A 212 2.64 -5.00 -17.82
CA ALA A 212 2.91 -6.14 -16.96
C ALA A 212 3.20 -7.41 -17.78
N GLU A 213 2.37 -7.69 -18.79
CA GLU A 213 2.55 -8.84 -19.70
C GLU A 213 3.85 -8.73 -20.50
N LYS A 214 4.17 -7.56 -21.04
CA LYS A 214 5.39 -7.29 -21.79
C LYS A 214 6.65 -7.52 -20.98
N ASN A 215 6.64 -7.14 -19.72
CA ASN A 215 7.81 -7.18 -18.85
C ASN A 215 7.90 -8.50 -18.04
N GLY A 216 6.81 -9.26 -17.95
CA GLY A 216 6.73 -10.47 -17.14
C GLY A 216 6.74 -10.21 -15.63
N GLU A 217 6.43 -8.98 -15.20
CA GLU A 217 6.42 -8.56 -13.79
C GLU A 217 5.03 -8.09 -13.39
N PRO A 218 4.56 -8.45 -12.20
CA PRO A 218 3.26 -8.00 -11.73
C PRO A 218 3.27 -6.50 -11.43
N ILE A 219 2.21 -5.81 -11.82
CA ILE A 219 1.94 -4.42 -11.48
C ILE A 219 0.65 -4.37 -10.68
N LEU A 220 0.68 -3.71 -9.51
CA LEU A 220 -0.53 -3.42 -8.76
C LEU A 220 -1.08 -2.08 -9.24
N VAL A 221 -2.35 -2.08 -9.60
CA VAL A 221 -3.07 -0.86 -9.93
C VAL A 221 -4.24 -0.67 -8.98
N HIS A 222 -4.55 0.57 -8.60
CA HIS A 222 -5.73 0.89 -7.81
C HIS A 222 -6.34 2.23 -8.19
N LEU A 223 -7.67 2.31 -8.07
CA LEU A 223 -8.39 3.57 -8.24
C LEU A 223 -8.21 4.44 -6.98
N ASN A 224 -7.81 5.69 -7.17
CA ASN A 224 -7.61 6.65 -6.11
C ASN A 224 -8.93 7.32 -5.69
N HIS A 225 -9.04 7.73 -4.45
CA HIS A 225 -9.97 8.68 -3.83
C HIS A 225 -11.30 8.94 -4.59
N PRO A 226 -12.23 7.98 -4.71
CA PRO A 226 -13.42 8.10 -5.57
C PRO A 226 -14.28 9.34 -5.27
N ASN A 227 -14.30 9.82 -4.02
CA ASN A 227 -15.04 11.01 -3.60
C ASN A 227 -14.28 12.35 -3.80
N PHE A 228 -13.04 12.33 -4.32
CA PHE A 228 -12.35 13.55 -4.72
C PHE A 228 -13.05 14.17 -5.93
N GLY A 229 -13.53 15.41 -5.78
CA GLY A 229 -14.38 16.02 -6.81
C GLY A 229 -15.68 15.25 -7.10
N TRP A 230 -16.06 14.29 -6.24
CA TRP A 230 -17.21 13.39 -6.44
C TRP A 230 -17.11 12.62 -7.76
N ALA A 231 -15.91 12.17 -8.07
CA ALA A 231 -15.54 11.71 -9.41
C ALA A 231 -16.15 10.36 -9.79
N VAL A 232 -16.12 9.38 -8.89
CA VAL A 232 -16.50 8.00 -9.18
C VAL A 232 -17.62 7.55 -8.26
N THR A 233 -18.74 7.10 -8.82
CA THR A 233 -19.85 6.54 -8.05
C THR A 233 -19.62 5.06 -7.77
N ALA A 234 -20.39 4.49 -6.83
CA ALA A 234 -20.31 3.05 -6.57
C ALA A 234 -20.65 2.23 -7.81
N GLU A 235 -21.59 2.68 -8.64
CA GLU A 235 -21.99 2.00 -9.87
C GLU A 235 -20.89 2.03 -10.93
N ASN A 236 -20.21 3.19 -11.10
CA ASN A 236 -19.06 3.27 -12.01
C ASN A 236 -17.97 2.26 -11.57
N LEU A 237 -17.63 2.26 -10.27
CA LEU A 237 -16.58 1.37 -9.73
C LEU A 237 -17.01 -0.10 -9.77
N ALA A 238 -18.28 -0.42 -9.53
CA ALA A 238 -18.78 -1.78 -9.62
C ALA A 238 -18.70 -2.34 -11.05
N ALA A 239 -19.01 -1.51 -12.06
CA ALA A 239 -19.00 -1.91 -13.47
C ALA A 239 -17.60 -2.24 -14.00
N VAL A 240 -16.54 -1.69 -13.41
CA VAL A 240 -15.14 -1.95 -13.80
C VAL A 240 -14.61 -3.18 -13.07
N THR A 241 -15.08 -4.36 -13.42
CA THR A 241 -14.81 -5.61 -12.68
C THR A 241 -13.35 -6.06 -12.70
N ASN A 242 -12.54 -5.54 -13.63
CA ASN A 242 -11.11 -5.80 -13.69
C ASN A 242 -10.31 -4.96 -12.68
N GLU A 243 -10.87 -3.85 -12.15
CA GLU A 243 -10.26 -3.12 -11.05
C GLU A 243 -10.41 -3.91 -9.76
N ARG A 244 -9.28 -4.26 -9.14
CA ARG A 244 -9.24 -5.10 -7.94
C ARG A 244 -9.07 -4.31 -6.67
N PHE A 245 -8.60 -3.05 -6.75
CA PHE A 245 -8.24 -2.24 -5.60
C PHE A 245 -8.74 -0.80 -5.75
N PHE A 246 -9.07 -0.17 -4.63
CA PHE A 246 -9.37 1.26 -4.58
C PHE A 246 -9.04 1.82 -3.21
N GLU A 247 -8.92 3.13 -3.07
CA GLU A 247 -8.67 3.76 -1.77
C GLU A 247 -9.96 3.87 -0.97
N VAL A 248 -10.12 3.01 0.04
CA VAL A 248 -11.18 3.14 1.04
C VAL A 248 -10.89 4.27 2.03
N TYR A 249 -9.62 4.57 2.25
CA TYR A 249 -9.14 5.71 3.01
C TYR A 249 -7.98 6.38 2.26
N ASN A 250 -8.08 7.70 2.11
CA ASN A 250 -7.02 8.53 1.56
C ASN A 250 -6.80 9.70 2.54
N GLY A 251 -5.55 9.94 2.92
CA GLY A 251 -5.16 10.95 3.92
C GLY A 251 -5.24 12.39 3.44
N HIS A 252 -5.49 12.63 2.15
CA HIS A 252 -5.59 13.99 1.61
C HIS A 252 -6.90 14.67 2.07
N PRO A 253 -6.84 15.88 2.67
CA PRO A 253 -8.02 16.54 3.26
C PRO A 253 -9.04 17.04 2.22
N GLY A 254 -8.68 17.03 0.93
CA GLY A 254 -9.59 17.34 -0.18
C GLY A 254 -10.52 16.21 -0.58
N VAL A 255 -10.29 14.99 -0.07
CA VAL A 255 -11.16 13.85 -0.29
C VAL A 255 -12.38 13.96 0.64
N ASN A 256 -13.59 13.87 0.07
CA ASN A 256 -14.82 13.90 0.84
C ASN A 256 -15.08 12.52 1.49
N HIS A 257 -14.19 12.11 2.39
CA HIS A 257 -14.12 10.76 2.95
C HIS A 257 -15.44 10.30 3.60
N LEU A 258 -16.04 11.17 4.39
CA LEU A 258 -17.30 10.87 5.10
C LEU A 258 -18.56 11.01 4.25
N GLY A 259 -18.43 11.47 3.00
CA GLY A 259 -19.59 11.83 2.19
C GLY A 259 -20.24 13.15 2.61
N ASP A 260 -21.47 13.35 2.14
CA ASP A 260 -22.32 14.49 2.52
C ASP A 260 -23.79 14.03 2.71
N LYS A 261 -24.73 14.97 2.77
CA LYS A 261 -26.16 14.65 2.92
C LYS A 261 -26.75 13.86 1.75
N THR A 262 -26.10 13.88 0.60
CA THR A 262 -26.60 13.34 -0.68
C THR A 262 -25.68 12.27 -1.27
N ARG A 263 -24.47 12.14 -0.76
CA ARG A 263 -23.46 11.21 -1.26
C ARG A 263 -22.88 10.39 -0.14
N PRO A 264 -22.76 9.07 -0.30
CA PRO A 264 -22.20 8.21 0.74
C PRO A 264 -20.71 8.47 0.96
N GLY A 265 -20.24 8.17 2.16
CA GLY A 265 -18.81 8.06 2.45
C GLY A 265 -18.16 6.88 1.74
N VAL A 266 -16.84 6.90 1.67
CA VAL A 266 -16.05 5.94 0.87
C VAL A 266 -16.24 4.49 1.36
N GLU A 267 -16.33 4.25 2.67
CA GLU A 267 -16.62 2.91 3.20
C GLU A 267 -17.98 2.37 2.73
N LYS A 268 -19.00 3.23 2.67
CA LYS A 268 -20.31 2.82 2.15
C LYS A 268 -20.30 2.54 0.64
N ILE A 269 -19.49 3.30 -0.12
CA ILE A 269 -19.22 3.00 -1.54
C ILE A 269 -18.63 1.58 -1.65
N TRP A 270 -17.65 1.23 -0.83
CA TRP A 270 -17.05 -0.10 -0.81
C TRP A 270 -18.07 -1.23 -0.64
N ASP A 271 -18.97 -1.07 0.35
CA ASP A 271 -20.00 -2.07 0.62
C ASP A 271 -21.01 -2.20 -0.53
N ILE A 272 -21.38 -1.09 -1.15
CA ILE A 272 -22.27 -1.08 -2.33
C ILE A 272 -21.60 -1.78 -3.51
N VAL A 273 -20.35 -1.43 -3.80
CA VAL A 273 -19.57 -2.02 -4.91
C VAL A 273 -19.47 -3.53 -4.73
N ASN A 274 -19.10 -4.00 -3.54
CA ASN A 274 -18.97 -5.44 -3.30
C ASN A 274 -20.32 -6.17 -3.37
N THR A 275 -21.38 -5.55 -2.90
CA THR A 275 -22.72 -6.12 -3.03
C THR A 275 -23.10 -6.30 -4.50
N ILE A 276 -22.93 -5.27 -5.33
CA ILE A 276 -23.24 -5.32 -6.77
C ILE A 276 -22.35 -6.36 -7.46
N ARG A 277 -21.03 -6.34 -7.23
CA ARG A 277 -20.10 -7.26 -7.88
C ARG A 277 -20.40 -8.71 -7.56
N ILE A 278 -20.57 -9.04 -6.29
CA ILE A 278 -20.77 -10.42 -5.85
C ILE A 278 -22.16 -10.94 -6.23
N ASP A 279 -23.21 -10.16 -5.97
CA ASP A 279 -24.58 -10.63 -6.20
C ASP A 279 -25.10 -10.41 -7.61
N GLU A 280 -24.90 -9.23 -8.21
CA GLU A 280 -25.49 -8.92 -9.51
C GLU A 280 -24.56 -9.29 -10.68
N LEU A 281 -23.28 -8.93 -10.60
CA LEU A 281 -22.31 -9.15 -11.66
C LEU A 281 -21.59 -10.50 -11.58
N LYS A 282 -21.73 -11.23 -10.46
CA LYS A 282 -21.04 -12.51 -10.20
C LYS A 282 -19.53 -12.42 -10.44
N SER A 283 -18.95 -11.31 -10.05
CA SER A 283 -17.52 -11.00 -10.20
C SER A 283 -16.81 -10.94 -8.86
N ALA A 284 -15.48 -10.92 -8.90
CA ALA A 284 -14.66 -10.82 -7.71
C ALA A 284 -14.90 -9.50 -6.96
N PRO A 285 -14.80 -9.49 -5.62
CA PRO A 285 -14.89 -8.26 -4.85
C PRO A 285 -13.73 -7.31 -5.16
N ILE A 286 -13.91 -6.04 -4.78
CA ILE A 286 -12.85 -5.06 -4.76
C ILE A 286 -12.27 -4.95 -3.35
N PHE A 287 -10.95 -4.82 -3.24
CA PHE A 287 -10.22 -4.64 -2.00
C PHE A 287 -9.98 -3.15 -1.72
N GLY A 288 -10.02 -2.78 -0.43
CA GLY A 288 -9.78 -1.40 0.01
C GLY A 288 -8.33 -1.18 0.41
N LEU A 289 -7.75 -0.03 0.02
CA LEU A 289 -6.43 0.44 0.43
C LEU A 289 -6.55 1.66 1.35
N ALA A 290 -5.59 1.86 2.24
CA ALA A 290 -5.39 3.12 2.93
C ALA A 290 -4.05 3.72 2.51
N THR A 291 -4.05 5.02 2.20
CA THR A 291 -2.90 5.74 1.69
C THR A 291 -2.79 7.13 2.29
N ASP A 292 -1.63 7.78 2.13
CA ASP A 292 -1.42 9.16 2.57
C ASP A 292 -1.88 10.18 1.55
N ASP A 293 -1.61 9.92 0.26
CA ASP A 293 -1.72 10.93 -0.80
C ASP A 293 -1.01 12.22 -0.40
N SER A 294 0.22 12.03 0.11
CA SER A 294 0.97 13.10 0.77
C SER A 294 1.64 14.03 -0.23
N HIS A 295 1.48 15.34 0.02
CA HIS A 295 2.05 16.43 -0.78
C HIS A 295 2.87 17.41 0.05
N HIS A 296 2.66 17.42 1.39
CA HIS A 296 3.21 18.41 2.28
C HIS A 296 4.13 17.78 3.33
N TYR A 297 5.42 18.11 3.25
CA TYR A 297 6.47 17.60 4.13
C TYR A 297 7.15 18.72 4.93
N HIS A 298 6.94 19.97 4.51
CA HIS A 298 7.38 21.17 5.19
C HIS A 298 6.15 21.94 5.63
N GLY A 299 5.98 22.11 6.93
CA GLY A 299 4.86 22.89 7.39
C GLY A 299 4.32 22.45 8.73
N ARG A 300 3.14 22.90 9.02
CA ARG A 300 2.50 22.67 10.30
C ARG A 300 1.81 21.32 10.28
N ILE A 301 2.29 20.39 11.08
CA ILE A 301 1.51 19.23 11.50
C ILE A 301 0.15 19.76 12.00
N ASN A 302 -0.94 19.10 11.64
CA ASN A 302 -2.32 19.52 11.97
C ASN A 302 -2.81 20.81 11.27
N ALA A 303 -2.20 21.21 10.16
CA ALA A 303 -2.80 22.26 9.34
C ALA A 303 -4.02 21.67 8.58
N PRO A 304 -5.23 22.26 8.71
CA PRO A 304 -6.48 21.64 8.23
C PRO A 304 -6.56 21.33 6.73
N LYS A 305 -5.60 21.82 5.94
CA LYS A 305 -5.57 21.64 4.48
C LYS A 305 -4.28 20.99 3.98
N SER A 306 -3.41 20.56 4.88
CA SER A 306 -2.17 19.90 4.49
C SER A 306 -2.38 18.41 4.27
N ALA A 307 -1.92 17.88 3.14
CA ALA A 307 -1.85 16.45 2.85
C ALA A 307 -0.50 15.93 3.37
N ASN A 308 -0.48 15.47 4.61
CA ASN A 308 0.74 15.08 5.31
C ASN A 308 0.97 13.57 5.23
N THR A 309 2.18 13.15 5.55
CA THR A 309 2.59 11.74 5.68
C THR A 309 2.05 11.09 6.96
N GLY A 310 1.89 9.77 6.94
CA GLY A 310 1.57 8.97 8.13
C GLY A 310 0.10 8.94 8.53
N ARG A 311 -0.79 9.29 7.62
CA ARG A 311 -2.24 9.29 7.86
C ARG A 311 -2.91 7.96 7.55
N GLY A 312 -2.40 7.24 6.54
CA GLY A 312 -2.94 5.96 6.14
C GLY A 312 -1.90 5.08 5.47
N TRP A 313 -1.97 3.78 5.70
CA TRP A 313 -1.03 2.81 5.14
C TRP A 313 -1.65 1.43 5.00
N VAL A 314 -0.99 0.57 4.24
CA VAL A 314 -1.30 -0.85 4.17
C VAL A 314 -0.33 -1.66 5.03
N MET A 315 -0.83 -2.75 5.60
CA MET A 315 -0.07 -3.80 6.26
C MET A 315 -0.22 -5.07 5.45
N VAL A 316 0.83 -5.49 4.76
CA VAL A 316 0.82 -6.64 3.86
C VAL A 316 1.50 -7.83 4.51
N LYS A 317 0.84 -8.99 4.52
CA LYS A 317 1.36 -10.24 5.10
C LYS A 317 2.04 -11.06 3.99
N ALA A 318 3.36 -10.97 3.90
CA ALA A 318 4.13 -11.64 2.86
C ALA A 318 5.41 -12.28 3.41
N ASP A 319 5.91 -13.31 2.73
CA ASP A 319 7.12 -14.03 3.09
C ASP A 319 8.38 -13.15 2.92
N ASN A 320 8.41 -12.34 1.86
CA ASN A 320 9.55 -11.50 1.51
C ASN A 320 9.15 -10.05 1.29
N LEU A 321 10.10 -9.15 1.49
CA LEU A 321 9.98 -7.74 1.14
C LEU A 321 10.54 -7.51 -0.27
N ASP A 322 9.77 -7.86 -1.26
CA ASP A 322 9.99 -7.54 -2.67
C ASP A 322 8.65 -7.22 -3.35
N ALA A 323 8.68 -6.52 -4.48
CA ALA A 323 7.47 -6.03 -5.13
C ALA A 323 6.52 -7.18 -5.51
N LYS A 324 7.06 -8.28 -6.04
CA LYS A 324 6.25 -9.43 -6.45
C LYS A 324 5.55 -10.08 -5.27
N SER A 325 6.29 -10.37 -4.19
CA SER A 325 5.72 -10.99 -2.97
C SER A 325 4.63 -10.12 -2.33
N LEU A 326 4.83 -8.80 -2.30
CA LEU A 326 3.84 -7.86 -1.79
C LEU A 326 2.58 -7.82 -2.68
N ILE A 327 2.75 -7.73 -4.00
CA ILE A 327 1.63 -7.68 -4.95
C ILE A 327 0.85 -8.99 -4.95
N ASP A 328 1.53 -10.13 -4.91
CA ASP A 328 0.88 -11.45 -4.85
C ASP A 328 0.05 -11.59 -3.56
N ALA A 329 0.60 -11.18 -2.40
CA ALA A 329 -0.11 -11.19 -1.13
C ALA A 329 -1.34 -10.27 -1.15
N MET A 330 -1.21 -9.06 -1.72
CA MET A 330 -2.33 -8.13 -1.84
C MET A 330 -3.41 -8.68 -2.78
N ASN A 331 -3.05 -9.28 -3.91
CA ASN A 331 -4.00 -9.94 -4.80
C ASN A 331 -4.74 -11.12 -4.14
N ALA A 332 -4.10 -11.78 -3.17
CA ALA A 332 -4.72 -12.82 -2.35
C ALA A 332 -5.59 -12.28 -1.20
N GLY A 333 -5.61 -10.95 -0.97
CA GLY A 333 -6.31 -10.33 0.16
C GLY A 333 -5.57 -10.46 1.50
N GLU A 334 -4.30 -10.87 1.49
CA GLU A 334 -3.44 -11.04 2.66
C GLU A 334 -2.87 -9.70 3.16
N PHE A 335 -3.77 -8.73 3.38
CA PHE A 335 -3.42 -7.41 3.89
C PHE A 335 -4.59 -6.76 4.61
N TYR A 336 -4.29 -5.79 5.44
CA TYR A 336 -5.27 -4.87 6.01
C TYR A 336 -4.80 -3.42 5.88
N CYS A 337 -5.71 -2.47 6.10
CA CYS A 337 -5.46 -1.05 6.04
C CYS A 337 -5.50 -0.45 7.43
N SER A 338 -4.74 0.63 7.65
CA SER A 338 -4.71 1.31 8.94
C SER A 338 -4.54 2.81 8.79
N SER A 339 -5.13 3.54 9.73
CA SER A 339 -4.84 4.95 10.03
C SER A 339 -4.35 5.13 11.49
N GLY A 340 -3.83 4.06 12.11
CA GLY A 340 -3.29 4.11 13.48
C GLY A 340 -3.46 2.82 14.29
N VAL A 341 -4.51 2.05 14.05
CA VAL A 341 -4.72 0.76 14.73
C VAL A 341 -3.83 -0.31 14.10
N GLU A 342 -3.07 -1.04 14.93
CA GLU A 342 -2.28 -2.19 14.50
C GLU A 342 -2.97 -3.50 14.87
N LEU A 343 -2.98 -4.46 13.93
CA LEU A 343 -3.46 -5.81 14.14
C LEU A 343 -2.25 -6.77 14.18
N GLU A 344 -2.18 -7.61 15.22
CA GLU A 344 -1.18 -8.67 15.30
C GLU A 344 -1.48 -9.79 14.31
N ASP A 345 -2.77 -10.10 14.13
CA ASP A 345 -3.23 -11.09 13.16
C ASP A 345 -4.60 -10.75 12.58
N VAL A 346 -4.80 -11.17 11.35
CA VAL A 346 -6.08 -11.22 10.63
C VAL A 346 -6.13 -12.57 9.94
N SER A 347 -7.17 -13.34 10.17
CA SER A 347 -7.32 -14.66 9.57
C SER A 347 -8.78 -14.95 9.19
N TYR A 348 -8.95 -15.64 8.06
CA TYR A 348 -10.23 -16.21 7.65
C TYR A 348 -10.09 -17.71 7.44
N ALA A 349 -10.65 -18.48 8.33
CA ALA A 349 -10.59 -19.94 8.30
C ALA A 349 -11.89 -20.56 8.82
N GLY A 350 -12.31 -21.66 8.19
CA GLY A 350 -13.51 -22.37 8.62
C GLY A 350 -14.76 -21.47 8.67
N ASN A 351 -14.93 -20.56 7.71
CA ASN A 351 -16.00 -19.56 7.65
C ASN A 351 -16.03 -18.61 8.87
N GLN A 352 -14.89 -18.29 9.45
CA GLN A 352 -14.78 -17.34 10.56
C GLN A 352 -13.70 -16.30 10.24
N LEU A 353 -14.07 -15.02 10.29
CA LEU A 353 -13.13 -13.90 10.30
C LEU A 353 -12.73 -13.64 11.75
N SER A 354 -11.42 -13.69 12.01
CA SER A 354 -10.85 -13.47 13.34
C SER A 354 -9.74 -12.43 13.27
N LEU A 355 -9.70 -11.56 14.26
CA LEU A 355 -8.68 -10.51 14.37
C LEU A 355 -8.00 -10.62 15.74
N LYS A 356 -6.75 -10.16 15.80
CA LYS A 356 -6.03 -9.92 17.04
C LYS A 356 -5.50 -8.51 17.05
N ILE A 357 -6.01 -7.68 17.94
CA ILE A 357 -5.66 -6.25 18.03
C ILE A 357 -4.41 -6.11 18.92
N LYS A 358 -3.41 -5.36 18.45
CA LYS A 358 -2.26 -4.97 19.26
C LYS A 358 -2.67 -3.83 20.20
N PRO A 359 -2.76 -4.07 21.51
CA PRO A 359 -3.33 -3.08 22.42
C PRO A 359 -2.34 -1.94 22.70
N THR A 360 -2.88 -0.74 22.87
CA THR A 360 -2.19 0.42 23.43
C THR A 360 -2.75 0.74 24.81
N VAL A 361 -1.90 1.00 25.78
CA VAL A 361 -2.30 1.30 27.16
C VAL A 361 -3.27 2.49 27.22
N GLY A 362 -4.40 2.30 27.86
CA GLY A 362 -5.41 3.35 28.05
C GLY A 362 -6.33 3.59 26.83
N ILE A 363 -6.18 2.81 25.76
CA ILE A 363 -7.03 2.88 24.58
C ILE A 363 -8.02 1.71 24.55
N THR A 364 -9.26 2.01 24.21
CA THR A 364 -10.31 1.01 23.96
C THR A 364 -10.54 0.82 22.47
N TYR A 365 -11.01 -0.34 22.09
CA TYR A 365 -11.27 -0.71 20.70
C TYR A 365 -12.68 -1.29 20.57
N THR A 366 -13.36 -0.89 19.50
CA THR A 366 -14.63 -1.52 19.09
C THR A 366 -14.45 -2.03 17.66
N THR A 367 -14.64 -3.34 17.47
CA THR A 367 -14.69 -3.96 16.15
C THR A 367 -16.12 -4.04 15.67
N THR A 368 -16.38 -3.53 14.47
CA THR A 368 -17.66 -3.64 13.78
C THR A 368 -17.50 -4.57 12.59
N PHE A 369 -18.23 -5.68 12.58
CA PHE A 369 -18.35 -6.59 11.43
C PHE A 369 -19.46 -6.08 10.52
N ILE A 370 -19.13 -5.84 9.26
CA ILE A 370 -20.00 -5.22 8.26
C ILE A 370 -20.12 -6.17 7.06
N GLY A 371 -21.30 -6.30 6.52
CA GLY A 371 -21.55 -7.12 5.34
C GLY A 371 -22.95 -6.93 4.76
N THR A 372 -23.22 -7.64 3.68
CA THR A 372 -24.55 -7.69 3.06
C THR A 372 -25.04 -9.12 3.07
N ARG A 373 -26.28 -9.35 3.51
CA ARG A 373 -26.91 -10.67 3.47
C ARG A 373 -27.53 -10.94 2.10
N LYS A 374 -27.69 -12.21 1.73
CA LYS A 374 -28.20 -12.64 0.41
C LYS A 374 -29.66 -12.23 0.17
N ASP A 375 -30.45 -12.01 1.24
CA ASP A 375 -31.85 -11.61 1.21
C ASP A 375 -32.08 -10.09 1.33
N TYR A 376 -31.03 -9.28 1.10
CA TYR A 376 -31.12 -7.82 1.16
C TYR A 376 -32.13 -7.23 0.17
N ASP A 377 -32.73 -6.07 0.49
CA ASP A 377 -33.56 -5.35 -0.47
C ASP A 377 -32.70 -4.76 -1.59
N LYS A 378 -32.82 -5.32 -2.80
CA LYS A 378 -32.06 -4.97 -4.01
C LYS A 378 -32.47 -3.64 -4.62
N LYS A 379 -33.54 -2.99 -4.13
CA LYS A 379 -34.03 -1.74 -4.70
C LYS A 379 -33.05 -0.61 -4.43
N SER A 380 -32.82 0.20 -5.47
CA SER A 380 -32.13 1.47 -5.35
C SER A 380 -32.84 2.56 -6.12
N VAL A 381 -32.74 3.79 -5.66
CA VAL A 381 -33.33 4.95 -6.34
C VAL A 381 -32.27 5.98 -6.67
N PRO A 382 -32.42 6.75 -7.78
CA PRO A 382 -31.50 7.85 -8.07
C PRO A 382 -31.45 8.86 -6.91
N GLN A 383 -30.27 9.39 -6.62
CA GLN A 383 -30.14 10.55 -5.77
C GLN A 383 -30.65 11.78 -6.52
N LEU A 384 -31.50 12.57 -5.89
CA LEU A 384 -32.09 13.76 -6.50
C LEU A 384 -31.45 15.04 -5.93
N ASP A 385 -31.34 16.07 -6.77
CA ASP A 385 -31.00 17.42 -6.37
C ASP A 385 -32.17 18.16 -5.70
N ALA A 386 -31.97 19.39 -5.27
CA ALA A 386 -33.00 20.21 -4.64
C ALA A 386 -34.18 20.54 -5.56
N SER A 387 -34.02 20.37 -6.87
CA SER A 387 -35.11 20.55 -7.88
C SER A 387 -35.86 19.26 -8.22
N GLY A 388 -35.47 18.14 -7.60
CA GLY A 388 -36.04 16.82 -7.85
C GLY A 388 -35.51 16.12 -9.10
N LYS A 389 -34.41 16.59 -9.70
CA LYS A 389 -33.74 15.95 -10.83
C LYS A 389 -32.65 14.97 -10.36
N PRO A 390 -32.46 13.86 -11.10
CA PRO A 390 -31.34 12.97 -10.85
C PRO A 390 -30.01 13.73 -10.91
N MET A 391 -29.17 13.54 -9.89
CA MET A 391 -27.83 14.09 -9.84
C MET A 391 -26.78 13.00 -10.08
N ARG A 392 -25.58 13.40 -10.49
CA ARG A 392 -24.43 12.51 -10.58
C ARG A 392 -23.93 12.17 -9.19
N ALA A 393 -24.41 11.09 -8.64
CA ALA A 393 -24.04 10.55 -7.33
C ALA A 393 -24.39 9.06 -7.29
N THR A 394 -23.75 8.33 -6.39
CA THR A 394 -24.15 6.96 -6.03
C THR A 394 -25.65 6.95 -5.70
N ARG A 395 -26.38 5.95 -6.20
CA ARG A 395 -27.80 5.76 -5.92
C ARG A 395 -28.02 5.51 -4.42
N VAL A 396 -29.23 5.71 -3.97
CA VAL A 396 -29.65 5.39 -2.59
C VAL A 396 -30.04 3.93 -2.53
N TYR A 397 -29.29 3.15 -1.79
CA TYR A 397 -29.51 1.73 -1.56
C TYR A 397 -30.19 1.47 -0.20
N SER A 398 -30.75 0.26 -0.04
CA SER A 398 -31.27 -0.22 1.23
C SER A 398 -30.22 -0.15 2.34
N LYS A 399 -30.69 -0.06 3.59
CA LYS A 399 -29.83 -0.15 4.79
C LYS A 399 -29.22 -1.53 4.99
N ASP A 400 -29.75 -2.54 4.31
CA ASP A 400 -29.23 -3.92 4.36
C ASP A 400 -27.89 -4.07 3.66
N VAL A 401 -27.60 -3.20 2.66
CA VAL A 401 -26.32 -3.16 1.97
C VAL A 401 -25.26 -2.61 2.94
N GLY A 402 -24.23 -3.38 3.24
CA GLY A 402 -23.19 -2.99 4.19
C GLY A 402 -23.77 -2.72 5.59
N ALA A 403 -24.64 -3.62 6.06
CA ALA A 403 -25.21 -3.55 7.40
C ALA A 403 -24.21 -4.00 8.47
N VAL A 404 -24.37 -3.48 9.69
CA VAL A 404 -23.64 -3.99 10.86
C VAL A 404 -24.20 -5.36 11.21
N LEU A 405 -23.37 -6.39 11.13
CA LEU A 405 -23.72 -7.78 11.44
C LEU A 405 -23.46 -8.12 12.92
N ALA A 406 -22.37 -7.57 13.49
CA ALA A 406 -22.02 -7.72 14.90
C ALA A 406 -21.04 -6.61 15.32
N THR A 407 -20.92 -6.42 16.64
CA THR A 407 -19.91 -5.57 17.28
C THR A 407 -19.21 -6.33 18.40
N SER A 408 -17.96 -5.98 18.70
CA SER A 408 -17.18 -6.57 19.78
C SER A 408 -16.16 -5.59 20.33
N ASP A 409 -16.04 -5.52 21.66
CA ASP A 409 -15.00 -4.74 22.34
C ASP A 409 -13.82 -5.63 22.80
N SER A 410 -13.79 -6.89 22.36
CA SER A 410 -12.66 -7.81 22.62
C SER A 410 -11.40 -7.38 21.85
N LEU A 411 -10.23 -7.69 22.41
CA LEU A 411 -8.96 -7.59 21.67
C LEU A 411 -8.75 -8.73 20.67
N GLU A 412 -9.56 -9.80 20.79
CA GLU A 412 -9.56 -10.93 19.84
C GLU A 412 -11.00 -11.14 19.32
N PRO A 413 -11.54 -10.16 18.55
CA PRO A 413 -12.90 -10.26 18.02
C PRO A 413 -12.97 -11.28 16.89
N SER A 414 -14.09 -11.96 16.75
CA SER A 414 -14.37 -12.85 15.63
C SER A 414 -15.83 -12.84 15.23
N TYR A 415 -16.08 -13.13 13.95
CA TYR A 415 -17.42 -13.31 13.40
C TYR A 415 -17.47 -14.61 12.60
N LYS A 416 -18.40 -15.49 13.01
CA LYS A 416 -18.67 -16.74 12.29
C LYS A 416 -19.77 -16.49 11.26
N LEU A 417 -19.46 -16.69 9.98
CA LEU A 417 -20.43 -16.58 8.91
C LEU A 417 -21.48 -17.71 9.02
N ASN A 418 -22.74 -17.36 8.86
CA ASN A 418 -23.87 -18.29 8.87
C ASN A 418 -24.15 -18.89 7.48
N GLY A 419 -23.53 -18.37 6.43
CA GLY A 419 -23.70 -18.80 5.05
C GLY A 419 -24.80 -18.02 4.30
N ASP A 420 -25.43 -17.06 4.94
CA ASP A 420 -26.40 -16.12 4.34
C ASP A 420 -25.79 -14.75 4.01
N GLU A 421 -24.51 -14.52 4.33
CA GLU A 421 -23.78 -13.33 3.94
C GLU A 421 -23.26 -13.45 2.49
N LEU A 422 -23.24 -12.32 1.74
CA LEU A 422 -22.53 -12.20 0.48
C LEU A 422 -21.03 -12.00 0.73
N PHE A 423 -20.70 -11.24 1.76
CA PHE A 423 -19.34 -11.00 2.25
C PHE A 423 -19.40 -10.44 3.68
N VAL A 424 -18.26 -10.48 4.37
CA VAL A 424 -18.05 -9.82 5.65
C VAL A 424 -16.68 -9.15 5.65
N ARG A 425 -16.59 -7.93 6.18
CA ARG A 425 -15.35 -7.23 6.53
C ARG A 425 -15.42 -6.71 7.96
N ALA A 426 -14.30 -6.30 8.52
CA ALA A 426 -14.26 -5.69 9.84
C ALA A 426 -13.63 -4.30 9.79
N VAL A 427 -14.14 -3.41 10.65
CA VAL A 427 -13.54 -2.11 10.98
C VAL A 427 -13.25 -2.09 12.47
N VAL A 428 -11.99 -1.89 12.84
CA VAL A 428 -11.58 -1.68 14.23
C VAL A 428 -11.42 -0.19 14.45
N THR A 429 -12.22 0.37 15.36
CA THR A 429 -12.16 1.79 15.73
C THR A 429 -11.60 1.92 17.14
N SER A 430 -10.58 2.73 17.33
CA SER A 430 -10.00 3.01 18.63
C SER A 430 -10.62 4.25 19.26
N SER A 431 -10.47 4.39 20.58
CA SER A 431 -10.81 5.63 21.30
C SER A 431 -9.74 6.73 21.16
N LYS A 432 -8.61 6.43 20.48
CA LYS A 432 -7.50 7.35 20.31
C LYS A 432 -7.78 8.32 19.16
N PRO A 433 -7.78 9.65 19.39
CA PRO A 433 -7.85 10.62 18.32
C PRO A 433 -6.66 10.45 17.37
N HIS A 434 -6.91 10.60 16.05
CA HIS A 434 -5.83 10.57 15.08
C HIS A 434 -4.87 11.76 15.32
N VAL A 435 -3.57 11.49 15.33
CA VAL A 435 -2.54 12.48 15.65
C VAL A 435 -2.48 13.63 14.64
N ASP A 436 -2.74 13.33 13.38
CA ASP A 436 -2.80 14.31 12.28
C ASP A 436 -4.02 14.02 11.40
N PRO A 437 -5.23 14.45 11.83
CA PRO A 437 -6.47 14.06 11.20
C PRO A 437 -6.65 14.71 9.82
N SER A 438 -7.16 13.95 8.84
CA SER A 438 -7.57 14.45 7.52
C SER A 438 -8.98 15.05 7.51
N PHE A 439 -9.79 14.73 8.52
CA PHE A 439 -11.12 15.31 8.75
C PHE A 439 -11.40 15.46 10.25
N LYS A 440 -12.40 16.29 10.56
CA LYS A 440 -12.76 16.61 11.94
C LYS A 440 -13.16 15.37 12.74
N ASP A 441 -12.72 15.31 14.00
CA ASP A 441 -13.03 14.26 14.99
C ASP A 441 -12.60 12.83 14.55
N GLN A 442 -11.62 12.73 13.63
CA GLN A 442 -11.07 11.47 13.20
C GLN A 442 -10.38 10.75 14.36
N VAL A 443 -10.67 9.45 14.49
CA VAL A 443 -9.97 8.52 15.39
C VAL A 443 -9.17 7.51 14.56
N GLU A 444 -8.23 6.82 15.21
CA GLU A 444 -7.45 5.77 14.57
C GLU A 444 -8.34 4.54 14.27
N GLN A 445 -8.19 3.97 13.07
CA GLN A 445 -8.95 2.82 12.60
C GLN A 445 -8.06 1.80 11.88
N ALA A 446 -8.58 0.58 11.74
CA ALA A 446 -8.08 -0.43 10.80
C ALA A 446 -9.25 -1.08 10.06
N TRP A 447 -9.02 -1.48 8.81
CA TRP A 447 -10.01 -2.11 7.93
C TRP A 447 -9.46 -3.42 7.38
N THR A 448 -10.21 -4.52 7.55
CA THR A 448 -9.88 -5.80 6.91
C THR A 448 -10.51 -5.90 5.52
N GLN A 449 -9.98 -6.79 4.70
CA GLN A 449 -10.57 -7.08 3.39
C GLN A 449 -11.87 -7.88 3.52
N PRO A 450 -12.78 -7.80 2.53
CA PRO A 450 -13.98 -8.63 2.48
C PRO A 450 -13.60 -10.10 2.33
N VAL A 451 -14.32 -10.97 3.03
CA VAL A 451 -14.15 -12.43 3.01
C VAL A 451 -15.51 -13.13 2.91
N GLY A 452 -15.53 -14.43 2.56
CA GLY A 452 -16.73 -15.27 2.57
C GLY A 452 -17.60 -15.18 1.32
N PHE A 453 -17.06 -14.64 0.22
CA PHE A 453 -17.73 -14.47 -1.08
C PHE A 453 -17.54 -15.68 -2.00
#